data_60c3c3993b56841f78339f1494e52164
#
_entry.id   60c3c3993b56841f78339f1494e52164
#
_cell.length_a   1.000
_cell.length_b   1.000
_cell.length_c   1.000
_cell.angle_alpha   90.00
_cell.angle_beta   90.00
_cell.angle_gamma   90.00
#
_symmetry.space_group_name_H-M   'P 1'
#
loop_
_entity.id
_entity.type
_entity.pdbx_description
1 polymer ?
#
loop_
_entity_poly.entity_id
_entity_poly.type
_entity_poly.pdbx_seq_one_letter_code
_entity_poly.pdbx_strand_id
1 'polypeptide(L)'
;EGVRGEGGILLNSEHKRFMFNEIPELYRQQTADNEEEGWRYTQGDKQAKRPPELLTRDHVARCIVREIREGRGSPHNGVYLDISWIKTKMANAADHIKKKLPSMYNQFKKLADIDITKEAMEVGPTTHYMMGGIRVHAETQMSTVPGLFAAGEAAAGLHGANRLGGNSLSDLLVFGKRAGEYAARFAKENRQGIIDDKQVDMIAKNALEPFDRTEGENPFQVQFDLQEVMQNLVGIVRDEQELLKAMQELEKLYDRFTKVRVIGNREYNNGWHTALDLQHLLTVSEAITRAAIERKESRGAHFREDHPEKDALAGNCNLIIVKGDDGQMVVKRVPVRDMPPDLKQIIDEMK
;
A
#
# COMPACT_ATOMS: atom_id res chain seq x y z
N GLU A 1 -9.99 9.73 -5.04
CA GLU A 1 -9.97 11.04 -4.36
C GLU A 1 -10.56 12.15 -5.23
N GLY A 2 -10.20 12.24 -6.52
CA GLY A 2 -10.75 13.27 -7.42
C GLY A 2 -12.28 13.26 -7.47
N VAL A 3 -12.90 12.10 -7.61
CA VAL A 3 -14.36 11.97 -7.62
C VAL A 3 -14.99 12.47 -6.31
N ARG A 4 -14.38 12.12 -5.16
CA ARG A 4 -14.85 12.58 -3.84
C ARG A 4 -14.64 14.09 -3.67
N GLY A 5 -13.55 14.64 -4.23
CA GLY A 5 -13.27 16.09 -4.24
C GLY A 5 -14.30 16.90 -5.03
N GLU A 6 -14.88 16.32 -6.07
CA GLU A 6 -15.95 16.95 -6.88
C GLU A 6 -17.37 16.65 -6.34
N GLY A 7 -17.47 16.10 -5.13
CA GLY A 7 -18.74 15.85 -4.44
C GLY A 7 -19.24 14.41 -4.45
N GLY A 8 -18.42 13.44 -4.89
CA GLY A 8 -18.78 12.02 -4.80
C GLY A 8 -18.93 11.54 -3.36
N ILE A 9 -19.99 10.81 -3.07
CA ILE A 9 -20.35 10.27 -1.74
C ILE A 9 -20.16 8.76 -1.71
N LEU A 10 -19.93 8.20 -0.52
CA LEU A 10 -19.80 6.77 -0.30
C LEU A 10 -21.08 6.20 0.30
N LEU A 11 -21.63 5.18 -0.37
CA LEU A 11 -22.86 4.49 0.02
C LEU A 11 -22.56 2.99 0.25
N ASN A 12 -23.17 2.41 1.28
CA ASN A 12 -23.15 0.96 1.48
C ASN A 12 -24.21 0.24 0.59
N SER A 13 -24.34 -1.08 0.74
CA SER A 13 -25.34 -1.87 -0.02
C SER A 13 -26.80 -1.51 0.27
N GLU A 14 -27.05 -0.86 1.41
CA GLU A 14 -28.39 -0.32 1.75
C GLU A 14 -28.60 1.10 1.18
N HIS A 15 -27.70 1.59 0.33
CA HIS A 15 -27.68 2.95 -0.20
C HIS A 15 -27.64 4.05 0.87
N LYS A 16 -27.09 3.75 2.05
CA LYS A 16 -26.89 4.73 3.12
C LYS A 16 -25.49 5.33 3.05
N ARG A 17 -25.40 6.65 3.17
CA ARG A 17 -24.16 7.40 3.27
C ARG A 17 -23.57 7.21 4.68
N PHE A 18 -22.61 6.31 4.82
CA PHE A 18 -22.11 5.87 6.13
C PHE A 18 -21.03 6.77 6.70
N MET A 19 -20.31 7.55 5.91
CA MET A 19 -19.13 8.32 6.35
C MET A 19 -19.42 9.36 7.44
N PHE A 20 -20.64 9.89 7.55
CA PHE A 20 -20.99 10.82 8.64
C PHE A 20 -21.00 10.17 10.02
N ASN A 21 -21.22 8.86 10.10
CA ASN A 21 -21.17 8.10 11.35
C ASN A 21 -19.73 7.73 11.76
N GLU A 22 -18.76 7.97 10.87
CA GLU A 22 -17.38 7.52 10.98
C GLU A 22 -16.40 8.68 11.23
N ILE A 23 -16.88 9.85 11.65
CA ILE A 23 -16.04 11.02 11.86
C ILE A 23 -15.30 10.90 13.21
N PRO A 24 -13.95 10.73 13.21
CA PRO A 24 -13.18 10.69 14.45
C PRO A 24 -13.27 12.01 15.21
N GLU A 25 -13.26 11.96 16.53
CA GLU A 25 -13.35 13.15 17.38
C GLU A 25 -12.30 14.22 17.02
N LEU A 26 -11.08 13.78 16.74
CA LEU A 26 -9.98 14.66 16.32
C LEU A 26 -10.30 15.50 15.07
N TYR A 27 -11.15 15.02 14.18
CA TYR A 27 -11.50 15.69 12.92
C TYR A 27 -12.88 16.32 12.93
N ARG A 28 -13.66 16.16 14.01
CA ARG A 28 -15.05 16.63 14.08
C ARG A 28 -15.18 18.14 13.83
N GLN A 29 -14.29 18.94 14.40
CA GLN A 29 -14.32 20.40 14.20
C GLN A 29 -14.01 20.85 12.76
N GLN A 30 -13.32 20.01 11.98
CA GLN A 30 -12.89 20.32 10.61
C GLN A 30 -13.75 19.60 9.55
N THR A 31 -14.72 18.79 9.99
CA THR A 31 -15.55 17.97 9.11
C THR A 31 -17.00 18.44 9.15
N ALA A 32 -17.66 18.47 8.01
CA ALA A 32 -19.03 18.94 7.84
C ALA A 32 -20.00 18.17 8.76
N ASP A 33 -20.94 18.87 9.34
CA ASP A 33 -21.96 18.31 10.22
C ASP A 33 -23.14 17.72 9.43
N ASN A 34 -23.29 18.10 8.17
CA ASN A 34 -24.35 17.64 7.29
C ASN A 34 -23.96 17.68 5.79
N GLU A 35 -24.80 17.10 4.96
CA GLU A 35 -24.57 16.99 3.51
C GLU A 35 -24.48 18.35 2.81
N GLU A 36 -25.30 19.32 3.22
CA GLU A 36 -25.35 20.64 2.60
C GLU A 36 -24.05 21.42 2.84
N GLU A 37 -23.51 21.37 4.06
CA GLU A 37 -22.23 21.97 4.37
C GLU A 37 -21.10 21.31 3.56
N GLY A 38 -21.07 19.97 3.52
CA GLY A 38 -20.10 19.22 2.72
C GLY A 38 -20.18 19.57 1.23
N TRP A 39 -21.38 19.76 0.69
CA TRP A 39 -21.58 20.19 -0.69
C TRP A 39 -21.03 21.60 -0.93
N ARG A 40 -21.36 22.57 -0.07
CA ARG A 40 -20.82 23.95 -0.19
C ARG A 40 -19.30 23.98 -0.22
N TYR A 41 -18.64 23.14 0.60
CA TYR A 41 -17.18 23.01 0.59
C TYR A 41 -16.66 22.62 -0.80
N THR A 42 -17.28 21.62 -1.46
CA THR A 42 -16.86 21.18 -2.80
C THR A 42 -17.08 22.25 -3.88
N GLN A 43 -17.93 23.23 -3.60
CA GLN A 43 -18.16 24.39 -4.49
C GLN A 43 -17.22 25.58 -4.18
N GLY A 44 -16.27 25.41 -3.24
CA GLY A 44 -15.27 26.40 -2.91
C GLY A 44 -15.67 27.39 -1.82
N ASP A 45 -16.74 27.13 -1.06
CA ASP A 45 -17.10 27.89 0.12
C ASP A 45 -16.04 27.71 1.20
N LYS A 46 -15.25 28.78 1.46
CA LYS A 46 -14.16 28.77 2.45
C LYS A 46 -14.62 28.69 3.90
N GLN A 47 -15.89 28.93 4.17
CA GLN A 47 -16.47 28.87 5.52
C GLN A 47 -17.07 27.50 5.82
N ALA A 48 -17.31 26.68 4.79
CA ALA A 48 -17.82 25.34 4.95
C ALA A 48 -16.71 24.35 5.32
N LYS A 49 -17.05 23.38 6.15
CA LYS A 49 -16.15 22.29 6.51
C LYS A 49 -16.16 21.18 5.44
N ARG A 50 -15.04 20.47 5.31
CA ARG A 50 -14.89 19.39 4.33
C ARG A 50 -15.86 18.22 4.59
N PRO A 51 -16.41 17.56 3.55
CA PRO A 51 -17.23 16.39 3.73
C PRO A 51 -16.38 15.20 4.28
N PRO A 52 -17.00 14.28 5.04
CA PRO A 52 -16.28 13.16 5.67
C PRO A 52 -15.60 12.23 4.66
N GLU A 53 -16.06 12.15 3.42
CA GLU A 53 -15.38 11.42 2.34
C GLU A 53 -14.00 11.97 1.99
N LEU A 54 -13.67 13.20 2.40
CA LEU A 54 -12.34 13.81 2.23
C LEU A 54 -11.45 13.68 3.46
N LEU A 55 -11.83 12.88 4.46
CA LEU A 55 -10.93 12.46 5.52
C LEU A 55 -9.75 11.66 4.95
N THR A 56 -8.76 11.34 5.79
CA THR A 56 -7.54 10.64 5.34
C THR A 56 -7.86 9.31 4.66
N ARG A 57 -7.10 8.96 3.64
CA ARG A 57 -7.36 7.77 2.81
C ARG A 57 -7.39 6.48 3.62
N ASP A 58 -6.50 6.35 4.60
CA ASP A 58 -6.43 5.22 5.51
C ASP A 58 -7.70 5.11 6.36
N HIS A 59 -8.23 6.23 6.87
CA HIS A 59 -9.49 6.24 7.61
C HIS A 59 -10.67 5.82 6.73
N VAL A 60 -10.82 6.41 5.54
CA VAL A 60 -11.87 6.03 4.59
C VAL A 60 -11.77 4.54 4.21
N ALA A 61 -10.57 4.01 4.00
CA ALA A 61 -10.38 2.60 3.70
C ALA A 61 -10.83 1.70 4.85
N ARG A 62 -10.52 2.06 6.12
CA ARG A 62 -11.01 1.31 7.29
C ARG A 62 -12.54 1.34 7.41
N CYS A 63 -13.17 2.48 7.14
CA CYS A 63 -14.63 2.58 7.14
C CYS A 63 -15.27 1.68 6.09
N ILE A 64 -14.70 1.61 4.89
CA ILE A 64 -15.15 0.69 3.84
C ILE A 64 -14.99 -0.77 4.28
N VAL A 65 -13.84 -1.14 4.84
CA VAL A 65 -13.62 -2.51 5.35
C VAL A 65 -14.62 -2.86 6.45
N ARG A 66 -14.97 -1.90 7.32
CA ARG A 66 -16.00 -2.11 8.35
C ARG A 66 -17.37 -2.40 7.74
N GLU A 67 -17.82 -1.61 6.76
CA GLU A 67 -19.08 -1.88 6.05
C GLU A 67 -19.10 -3.28 5.41
N ILE A 68 -17.97 -3.71 4.81
CA ILE A 68 -17.84 -5.04 4.23
C ILE A 68 -17.92 -6.14 5.31
N ARG A 69 -17.18 -6.01 6.41
CA ARG A 69 -17.15 -6.99 7.52
C ARG A 69 -18.51 -7.13 8.21
N GLU A 70 -19.28 -6.04 8.25
CA GLU A 70 -20.63 -6.03 8.83
C GLU A 70 -21.74 -6.46 7.83
N GLY A 71 -21.36 -6.96 6.66
CA GLY A 71 -22.30 -7.49 5.66
C GLY A 71 -23.04 -6.42 4.86
N ARG A 72 -22.61 -5.17 4.93
CA ARG A 72 -23.16 -4.05 4.16
C ARG A 72 -22.29 -3.63 2.98
N GLY A 73 -21.35 -4.49 2.59
CA GLY A 73 -20.54 -4.32 1.39
C GLY A 73 -21.35 -4.53 0.10
N SER A 74 -20.78 -4.10 -1.03
CA SER A 74 -21.28 -4.37 -2.36
C SER A 74 -20.98 -5.83 -2.78
N PRO A 75 -21.57 -6.35 -3.88
CA PRO A 75 -21.42 -7.75 -4.29
C PRO A 75 -19.97 -8.21 -4.51
N HIS A 76 -19.03 -7.28 -4.85
CA HIS A 76 -17.63 -7.60 -5.09
C HIS A 76 -16.71 -7.10 -3.96
N ASN A 77 -17.21 -7.11 -2.70
CA ASN A 77 -16.44 -6.71 -1.51
C ASN A 77 -15.94 -5.25 -1.55
N GLY A 78 -16.80 -4.35 -1.98
CA GLY A 78 -16.57 -2.91 -1.98
C GLY A 78 -17.74 -2.14 -1.37
N VAL A 79 -17.88 -0.90 -1.79
CA VAL A 79 -19.01 0.02 -1.53
C VAL A 79 -19.31 0.79 -2.79
N TYR A 80 -20.34 1.61 -2.80
CA TYR A 80 -20.70 2.45 -3.94
C TYR A 80 -20.15 3.86 -3.78
N LEU A 81 -19.45 4.36 -4.79
CA LEU A 81 -19.06 5.75 -4.92
C LEU A 81 -20.00 6.42 -5.92
N ASP A 82 -20.87 7.28 -5.44
CA ASP A 82 -21.88 7.98 -6.26
C ASP A 82 -21.53 9.47 -6.41
N ILE A 83 -21.32 9.91 -7.64
CA ILE A 83 -21.25 11.32 -7.98
C ILE A 83 -22.49 11.77 -8.75
N SER A 84 -23.30 10.84 -9.26
CA SER A 84 -24.50 11.16 -10.04
C SER A 84 -25.54 11.91 -9.21
N TRP A 85 -25.51 11.78 -7.89
CA TRP A 85 -26.41 12.45 -6.96
C TRP A 85 -26.36 13.98 -7.06
N ILE A 86 -25.23 14.57 -7.54
CA ILE A 86 -25.10 16.03 -7.67
C ILE A 86 -26.09 16.64 -8.67
N LYS A 87 -26.76 15.81 -9.50
CA LYS A 87 -27.92 16.22 -10.32
C LYS A 87 -29.06 16.82 -9.51
N THR A 88 -29.16 16.48 -8.22
CA THR A 88 -30.13 17.09 -7.30
C THR A 88 -29.72 18.50 -6.87
N LYS A 89 -28.47 18.87 -7.08
CA LYS A 89 -27.88 20.16 -6.66
C LYS A 89 -27.60 21.11 -7.82
N MET A 90 -27.38 20.59 -9.04
CA MET A 90 -27.08 21.40 -10.21
C MET A 90 -27.66 20.80 -11.50
N ALA A 91 -28.30 21.62 -12.33
CA ALA A 91 -28.94 21.17 -13.54
C ALA A 91 -27.96 20.63 -14.61
N ASN A 92 -26.74 21.14 -14.67
CA ASN A 92 -25.71 20.74 -15.62
C ASN A 92 -24.72 19.70 -15.06
N ALA A 93 -25.13 18.90 -14.09
CA ALA A 93 -24.30 17.91 -13.39
C ALA A 93 -23.53 16.98 -14.34
N ALA A 94 -24.19 16.44 -15.38
CA ALA A 94 -23.55 15.53 -16.31
C ALA A 94 -22.38 16.17 -17.07
N ASP A 95 -22.55 17.41 -17.53
CA ASP A 95 -21.49 18.15 -18.22
C ASP A 95 -20.36 18.55 -17.25
N HIS A 96 -20.72 18.92 -16.03
CA HIS A 96 -19.75 19.20 -14.97
C HIS A 96 -18.87 17.98 -14.69
N ILE A 97 -19.47 16.80 -14.47
CA ILE A 97 -18.74 15.55 -14.23
C ILE A 97 -17.81 15.22 -15.39
N LYS A 98 -18.29 15.25 -16.63
CA LYS A 98 -17.48 14.98 -17.83
C LYS A 98 -16.32 15.96 -17.99
N LYS A 99 -16.53 17.23 -17.67
CA LYS A 99 -15.52 18.29 -17.77
C LYS A 99 -14.46 18.17 -16.65
N LYS A 100 -14.87 17.89 -15.42
CA LYS A 100 -14.00 17.82 -14.25
C LYS A 100 -13.29 16.48 -14.10
N LEU A 101 -13.94 15.41 -14.52
CA LEU A 101 -13.47 14.03 -14.34
C LEU A 101 -13.41 13.24 -15.67
N PRO A 102 -12.83 13.81 -16.76
CA PRO A 102 -12.88 13.19 -18.09
C PRO A 102 -12.23 11.81 -18.11
N SER A 103 -11.14 11.64 -17.39
CA SER A 103 -10.43 10.35 -17.28
C SER A 103 -11.28 9.30 -16.59
N MET A 104 -11.89 9.63 -15.44
CA MET A 104 -12.75 8.70 -14.69
C MET A 104 -14.00 8.34 -15.50
N TYR A 105 -14.66 9.32 -16.11
CA TYR A 105 -15.81 9.08 -16.99
C TYR A 105 -15.47 8.08 -18.09
N ASN A 106 -14.37 8.32 -18.81
CA ASN A 106 -13.94 7.45 -19.91
C ASN A 106 -13.54 6.04 -19.43
N GLN A 107 -12.80 5.93 -18.31
CA GLN A 107 -12.39 4.64 -17.78
C GLN A 107 -13.59 3.78 -17.35
N PHE A 108 -14.48 4.30 -16.52
CA PHE A 108 -15.64 3.56 -16.07
C PHE A 108 -16.57 3.21 -17.22
N LYS A 109 -16.76 4.14 -18.18
CA LYS A 109 -17.59 3.87 -19.35
C LYS A 109 -17.03 2.80 -20.27
N LYS A 110 -15.69 2.79 -20.48
CA LYS A 110 -15.05 1.83 -21.39
C LYS A 110 -14.77 0.47 -20.77
N LEU A 111 -14.41 0.43 -19.47
CA LEU A 111 -13.94 -0.79 -18.82
C LEU A 111 -15.05 -1.53 -18.06
N ALA A 112 -16.05 -0.81 -17.56
CA ALA A 112 -17.14 -1.38 -16.76
C ALA A 112 -18.53 -1.10 -17.34
N ASP A 113 -18.63 -0.35 -18.45
CA ASP A 113 -19.87 0.15 -19.06
C ASP A 113 -20.74 1.00 -18.11
N ILE A 114 -20.12 1.58 -17.07
CA ILE A 114 -20.79 2.43 -16.08
C ILE A 114 -20.75 3.90 -16.54
N ASP A 115 -21.93 4.54 -16.61
CA ASP A 115 -22.04 5.98 -16.82
C ASP A 115 -22.11 6.71 -15.47
N ILE A 116 -20.96 7.18 -14.96
CA ILE A 116 -20.87 7.85 -13.66
C ILE A 116 -21.68 9.14 -13.53
N THR A 117 -22.26 9.64 -14.62
CA THR A 117 -23.20 10.76 -14.58
C THR A 117 -24.63 10.33 -14.22
N LYS A 118 -24.90 9.03 -14.20
CA LYS A 118 -26.24 8.45 -14.01
C LYS A 118 -26.31 7.49 -12.84
N GLU A 119 -25.24 6.76 -12.58
CA GLU A 119 -25.20 5.64 -11.64
C GLU A 119 -23.89 5.63 -10.83
N ALA A 120 -23.92 4.96 -9.68
CA ALA A 120 -22.79 4.83 -8.79
C ALA A 120 -21.77 3.80 -9.32
N MET A 121 -20.50 4.03 -8.98
CA MET A 121 -19.40 3.10 -9.24
C MET A 121 -19.21 2.18 -8.04
N GLU A 122 -19.03 0.89 -8.27
CA GLU A 122 -18.55 -0.01 -7.22
C GLU A 122 -17.05 0.20 -7.02
N VAL A 123 -16.62 0.45 -5.78
CA VAL A 123 -15.22 0.75 -5.42
C VAL A 123 -14.81 0.03 -4.14
N GLY A 124 -13.56 -0.33 -4.05
CA GLY A 124 -12.98 -0.93 -2.84
C GLY A 124 -11.58 -0.37 -2.56
N PRO A 125 -11.07 -0.54 -1.33
CA PRO A 125 -9.70 -0.22 -1.02
C PRO A 125 -8.76 -1.18 -1.76
N THR A 126 -7.73 -0.63 -2.40
CA THR A 126 -6.65 -1.41 -3.00
C THR A 126 -5.31 -0.95 -2.47
N THR A 127 -4.36 -1.87 -2.39
CA THR A 127 -2.97 -1.52 -2.08
C THR A 127 -2.43 -0.63 -3.20
N HIS A 128 -1.84 0.49 -2.81
CA HIS A 128 -1.32 1.48 -3.75
C HIS A 128 0.17 1.75 -3.55
N TYR A 129 0.65 1.81 -2.30
CA TYR A 129 2.02 2.20 -2.01
C TYR A 129 2.52 1.58 -0.70
N MET A 130 3.75 1.05 -0.73
CA MET A 130 4.45 0.50 0.42
C MET A 130 5.37 1.58 1.04
N MET A 131 5.22 1.90 2.33
CA MET A 131 6.08 2.85 3.03
C MET A 131 7.34 2.22 3.64
N GLY A 132 7.47 0.91 3.61
CA GLY A 132 8.65 0.16 3.98
C GLY A 132 9.59 -0.04 2.80
N GLY A 133 10.65 -0.83 2.96
CA GLY A 133 11.56 -1.17 1.87
C GLY A 133 13.01 -1.39 2.32
N ILE A 134 13.93 -1.29 1.40
CA ILE A 134 15.36 -1.47 1.64
C ILE A 134 15.88 -0.27 2.43
N ARG A 135 16.58 -0.54 3.55
CA ARG A 135 17.27 0.50 4.31
C ARG A 135 18.45 1.05 3.50
N VAL A 136 18.44 2.37 3.29
CA VAL A 136 19.48 3.07 2.53
C VAL A 136 20.09 4.23 3.34
N HIS A 137 21.28 4.63 2.95
CA HIS A 137 21.87 5.86 3.45
C HIS A 137 21.17 7.07 2.82
N ALA A 138 20.75 8.04 3.62
CA ALA A 138 19.91 9.15 3.20
C ALA A 138 20.47 9.98 2.03
N GLU A 139 21.78 10.16 1.97
CA GLU A 139 22.42 10.94 0.91
C GLU A 139 22.74 10.13 -0.34
N THR A 140 23.29 8.94 -0.17
CA THR A 140 23.83 8.15 -1.28
C THR A 140 22.81 7.19 -1.87
N GLN A 141 21.75 6.87 -1.15
CA GLN A 141 20.78 5.83 -1.47
C GLN A 141 21.40 4.43 -1.59
N MET A 142 22.61 4.23 -1.09
CA MET A 142 23.26 2.92 -1.03
C MET A 142 22.74 2.14 0.17
N SER A 143 22.46 0.86 -0.04
CA SER A 143 22.06 -0.07 1.02
C SER A 143 23.25 -0.45 1.92
N THR A 144 23.04 -1.37 2.85
CA THR A 144 24.12 -1.96 3.65
C THR A 144 25.03 -2.90 2.84
N VAL A 145 24.61 -3.27 1.63
CA VAL A 145 25.41 -4.06 0.68
C VAL A 145 26.12 -3.07 -0.25
N PRO A 146 27.47 -3.02 -0.23
CA PRO A 146 28.22 -2.09 -1.07
C PRO A 146 27.91 -2.27 -2.57
N GLY A 147 27.61 -1.17 -3.26
CA GLY A 147 27.26 -1.20 -4.68
C GLY A 147 25.78 -1.50 -4.99
N LEU A 148 24.96 -1.80 -3.98
CA LEU A 148 23.51 -1.96 -4.12
C LEU A 148 22.80 -0.69 -3.66
N PHE A 149 22.05 -0.07 -4.57
CA PHE A 149 21.31 1.17 -4.34
C PHE A 149 19.80 0.92 -4.45
N ALA A 150 18.99 1.70 -3.71
CA ALA A 150 17.54 1.70 -3.85
C ALA A 150 17.00 3.12 -3.70
N ALA A 151 15.97 3.45 -4.47
CA ALA A 151 15.27 4.74 -4.42
C ALA A 151 13.79 4.57 -4.75
N GLY A 152 12.96 5.57 -4.43
CA GLY A 152 11.53 5.50 -4.61
C GLY A 152 10.88 4.50 -3.68
N GLU A 153 9.80 3.87 -4.09
CA GLU A 153 9.02 2.93 -3.27
C GLU A 153 9.83 1.74 -2.74
N ALA A 154 10.89 1.33 -3.46
CA ALA A 154 11.77 0.25 -3.01
C ALA A 154 12.64 0.62 -1.79
N ALA A 155 12.84 1.92 -1.51
CA ALA A 155 13.65 2.41 -0.40
C ALA A 155 12.79 2.78 0.81
N ALA A 156 13.27 2.45 2.03
CA ALA A 156 12.59 2.79 3.27
C ALA A 156 13.05 4.13 3.85
N GLY A 157 12.18 4.74 4.68
CA GLY A 157 12.54 5.79 5.62
C GLY A 157 12.02 7.18 5.28
N LEU A 158 11.78 7.50 4.01
CA LEU A 158 11.37 8.85 3.60
C LEU A 158 9.96 9.22 4.08
N HIS A 159 9.02 8.28 4.00
CA HIS A 159 7.59 8.57 4.21
C HIS A 159 7.09 8.25 5.64
N GLY A 160 7.95 7.75 6.51
CA GLY A 160 7.56 7.35 7.86
C GLY A 160 6.42 6.34 7.86
N ALA A 161 5.40 6.56 8.69
CA ALA A 161 4.28 5.64 8.85
C ALA A 161 3.19 5.78 7.79
N ASN A 162 3.14 6.89 7.03
CA ASN A 162 2.22 7.08 5.92
C ASN A 162 2.70 8.17 4.97
N ARG A 163 2.62 7.90 3.69
CA ARG A 163 3.03 8.84 2.63
C ARG A 163 1.98 9.93 2.41
N LEU A 164 2.41 11.18 2.34
CA LEU A 164 1.57 12.28 1.90
C LEU A 164 1.24 12.18 0.40
N GLY A 165 0.03 12.56 0.03
CA GLY A 165 -0.43 12.53 -1.36
C GLY A 165 0.51 13.31 -2.29
N GLY A 166 0.86 12.71 -3.45
CA GLY A 166 1.75 13.30 -4.45
C GLY A 166 3.25 13.09 -4.21
N ASN A 167 3.70 12.89 -2.97
CA ASN A 167 5.12 12.83 -2.62
C ASN A 167 5.88 11.62 -3.21
N SER A 168 5.19 10.57 -3.67
CA SER A 168 5.85 9.47 -4.37
C SER A 168 6.57 9.90 -5.64
N LEU A 169 5.96 10.80 -6.43
CA LEU A 169 6.58 11.30 -7.66
C LEU A 169 7.80 12.17 -7.37
N SER A 170 7.74 13.01 -6.33
CA SER A 170 8.89 13.82 -5.88
C SER A 170 10.03 12.93 -5.38
N ASP A 171 9.72 11.85 -4.66
CA ASP A 171 10.67 10.85 -4.20
C ASP A 171 11.42 10.22 -5.39
N LEU A 172 10.70 9.71 -6.38
CA LEU A 172 11.29 9.10 -7.59
C LEU A 172 12.28 10.05 -8.29
N LEU A 173 11.92 11.32 -8.44
CA LEU A 173 12.78 12.30 -9.13
C LEU A 173 14.03 12.66 -8.31
N VAL A 174 13.87 12.94 -7.01
CA VAL A 174 14.96 13.42 -6.17
C VAL A 174 15.92 12.28 -5.81
N PHE A 175 15.39 11.19 -5.26
CA PHE A 175 16.22 10.10 -4.76
C PHE A 175 16.67 9.14 -5.86
N GLY A 176 15.90 9.00 -6.94
CA GLY A 176 16.34 8.30 -8.14
C GLY A 176 17.57 8.98 -8.77
N LYS A 177 17.57 10.31 -8.87
CA LYS A 177 18.75 11.07 -9.31
C LYS A 177 19.95 10.84 -8.38
N ARG A 178 19.78 10.98 -7.07
CA ARG A 178 20.85 10.73 -6.09
C ARG A 178 21.41 9.32 -6.20
N ALA A 179 20.58 8.31 -6.23
CA ALA A 179 21.00 6.93 -6.40
C ALA A 179 21.84 6.73 -7.66
N GLY A 180 21.40 7.29 -8.78
CA GLY A 180 22.13 7.22 -10.05
C GLY A 180 23.51 7.92 -10.01
N GLU A 181 23.59 9.12 -9.44
CA GLU A 181 24.84 9.85 -9.29
C GLU A 181 25.86 9.11 -8.41
N TYR A 182 25.40 8.60 -7.26
CA TYR A 182 26.29 7.88 -6.35
C TYR A 182 26.66 6.48 -6.86
N ALA A 183 25.75 5.78 -7.54
CA ALA A 183 26.05 4.53 -8.23
C ALA A 183 27.14 4.72 -9.31
N ALA A 184 27.04 5.79 -10.10
CA ALA A 184 28.06 6.12 -11.10
C ALA A 184 29.42 6.44 -10.47
N ARG A 185 29.45 7.17 -9.33
CA ARG A 185 30.69 7.42 -8.57
C ARG A 185 31.28 6.13 -8.03
N PHE A 186 30.45 5.31 -7.38
CA PHE A 186 30.86 4.01 -6.85
C PHE A 186 31.50 3.14 -7.93
N ALA A 187 30.89 3.05 -9.12
CA ALA A 187 31.40 2.28 -10.23
C ALA A 187 32.73 2.80 -10.78
N LYS A 188 33.00 4.12 -10.70
CA LYS A 188 34.29 4.70 -11.10
C LYS A 188 35.40 4.47 -10.06
N GLU A 189 35.04 4.46 -8.78
CA GLU A 189 35.99 4.36 -7.66
C GLU A 189 36.31 2.92 -7.28
N ASN A 190 35.46 1.97 -7.67
CA ASN A 190 35.61 0.56 -7.33
C ASN A 190 35.84 -0.28 -8.59
N ARG A 191 36.69 -1.29 -8.43
CA ARG A 191 36.88 -2.29 -9.49
C ARG A 191 35.66 -3.20 -9.59
N GLN A 192 35.41 -3.72 -10.78
CA GLN A 192 34.41 -4.75 -11.00
C GLN A 192 34.72 -5.96 -10.09
N GLY A 193 33.72 -6.50 -9.42
CA GLY A 193 33.84 -7.70 -8.60
C GLY A 193 34.17 -8.92 -9.46
N ILE A 194 34.71 -9.95 -8.82
CA ILE A 194 34.96 -11.24 -9.43
C ILE A 194 33.62 -11.99 -9.51
N ILE A 195 33.29 -12.46 -10.70
CA ILE A 195 32.11 -13.30 -10.91
C ILE A 195 32.48 -14.73 -10.50
N ASP A 196 31.69 -15.34 -9.63
CA ASP A 196 31.80 -16.74 -9.27
C ASP A 196 30.92 -17.58 -10.20
N ASP A 197 31.52 -18.27 -11.16
CA ASP A 197 30.81 -19.10 -12.13
C ASP A 197 29.96 -20.17 -11.46
N LYS A 198 30.40 -20.75 -10.33
CA LYS A 198 29.62 -21.72 -9.56
C LYS A 198 28.34 -21.12 -8.99
N GLN A 199 28.40 -19.88 -8.55
CA GLN A 199 27.22 -19.16 -8.07
C GLN A 199 26.26 -18.88 -9.25
N VAL A 200 26.77 -18.50 -10.41
CA VAL A 200 25.97 -18.31 -11.63
C VAL A 200 25.27 -19.61 -12.03
N ASP A 201 25.99 -20.71 -12.09
CA ASP A 201 25.46 -22.03 -12.44
C ASP A 201 24.36 -22.49 -11.46
N MET A 202 24.59 -22.27 -10.16
CA MET A 202 23.61 -22.60 -9.13
C MET A 202 22.32 -21.78 -9.30
N ILE A 203 22.44 -20.47 -9.51
CA ILE A 203 21.28 -19.59 -9.71
C ILE A 203 20.52 -19.98 -10.98
N ALA A 204 21.23 -20.24 -12.08
CA ALA A 204 20.63 -20.68 -13.34
C ALA A 204 19.90 -22.01 -13.17
N LYS A 205 20.50 -22.98 -12.47
CA LYS A 205 19.87 -24.26 -12.17
C LYS A 205 18.58 -24.08 -11.36
N ASN A 206 18.62 -23.30 -10.27
CA ASN A 206 17.45 -23.04 -9.43
C ASN A 206 16.33 -22.35 -10.23
N ALA A 207 16.67 -21.38 -11.07
CA ALA A 207 15.70 -20.70 -11.92
C ALA A 207 15.00 -21.60 -12.93
N LEU A 208 15.69 -22.64 -13.40
CA LEU A 208 15.19 -23.60 -14.42
C LEU A 208 14.53 -24.83 -13.82
N GLU A 209 14.82 -25.16 -12.56
CA GLU A 209 14.30 -26.35 -11.87
C GLU A 209 12.77 -26.53 -12.00
N PRO A 210 11.92 -25.49 -11.97
CA PRO A 210 10.48 -25.65 -12.15
C PRO A 210 10.06 -26.28 -13.48
N PHE A 211 10.90 -26.22 -14.53
CA PHE A 211 10.63 -26.90 -15.82
C PHE A 211 10.95 -28.39 -15.78
N ASP A 212 11.89 -28.81 -14.92
CA ASP A 212 12.34 -30.20 -14.87
C ASP A 212 11.37 -31.09 -14.08
N ARG A 213 10.43 -30.50 -13.35
CA ARG A 213 9.44 -31.24 -12.56
C ARG A 213 8.35 -31.81 -13.45
N THR A 214 8.07 -33.12 -13.31
CA THR A 214 6.99 -33.83 -14.03
C THR A 214 5.62 -33.54 -13.43
N GLU A 215 5.56 -33.34 -12.12
CA GLU A 215 4.36 -33.00 -11.35
C GLU A 215 4.67 -31.80 -10.47
N GLY A 216 3.65 -31.06 -10.05
CA GLY A 216 3.82 -29.93 -9.15
C GLY A 216 2.66 -28.95 -9.20
N GLU A 217 2.78 -27.89 -8.38
CA GLU A 217 1.76 -26.87 -8.21
C GLU A 217 1.81 -25.81 -9.31
N ASN A 218 0.65 -25.27 -9.62
CA ASN A 218 0.54 -24.15 -10.56
C ASN A 218 1.01 -22.85 -9.88
N PRO A 219 2.01 -22.13 -10.42
CA PRO A 219 2.53 -20.90 -9.82
C PRO A 219 1.46 -19.80 -9.65
N PHE A 220 0.51 -19.69 -10.56
CA PHE A 220 -0.59 -18.73 -10.46
C PHE A 220 -1.54 -19.06 -9.31
N GLN A 221 -1.78 -20.36 -9.02
CA GLN A 221 -2.62 -20.74 -7.90
C GLN A 221 -1.92 -20.42 -6.57
N VAL A 222 -0.63 -20.69 -6.44
CA VAL A 222 0.15 -20.34 -5.24
C VAL A 222 0.18 -18.82 -5.03
N GLN A 223 0.34 -18.05 -6.11
CA GLN A 223 0.28 -16.59 -6.06
C GLN A 223 -1.09 -16.09 -5.61
N PHE A 224 -2.16 -16.65 -6.18
CA PHE A 224 -3.53 -16.28 -5.80
C PHE A 224 -3.80 -16.55 -4.33
N ASP A 225 -3.43 -17.74 -3.84
CA ASP A 225 -3.61 -18.11 -2.44
C ASP A 225 -2.78 -17.21 -1.50
N LEU A 226 -1.58 -16.80 -1.92
CA LEU A 226 -0.77 -15.81 -1.19
C LEU A 226 -1.49 -14.44 -1.11
N GLN A 227 -2.09 -13.99 -2.20
CA GLN A 227 -2.84 -12.74 -2.23
C GLN A 227 -4.05 -12.80 -1.29
N GLU A 228 -4.77 -13.94 -1.26
CA GLU A 228 -5.89 -14.15 -0.34
C GLU A 228 -5.44 -14.14 1.14
N VAL A 229 -4.34 -14.80 1.47
CA VAL A 229 -3.77 -14.78 2.82
C VAL A 229 -3.42 -13.34 3.24
N MET A 230 -2.69 -12.63 2.39
CA MET A 230 -2.26 -11.26 2.69
C MET A 230 -3.43 -10.29 2.77
N GLN A 231 -4.43 -10.42 1.89
CA GLN A 231 -5.63 -9.56 1.89
C GLN A 231 -6.47 -9.78 3.14
N ASN A 232 -6.70 -11.04 3.53
CA ASN A 232 -7.66 -11.38 4.57
C ASN A 232 -7.06 -11.34 5.97
N LEU A 233 -5.76 -11.66 6.15
CA LEU A 233 -5.11 -11.79 7.45
C LEU A 233 -4.09 -10.68 7.76
N VAL A 234 -3.57 -9.98 6.73
CA VAL A 234 -2.53 -8.94 6.89
C VAL A 234 -2.97 -7.61 6.26
N GLY A 235 -4.23 -7.51 5.89
CA GLY A 235 -4.83 -6.37 5.18
C GLY A 235 -4.80 -5.03 5.92
N ILE A 236 -5.82 -4.21 5.72
CA ILE A 236 -5.89 -2.83 6.25
C ILE A 236 -6.14 -2.81 7.76
N VAL A 237 -7.01 -3.70 8.25
CA VAL A 237 -7.36 -3.87 9.68
C VAL A 237 -6.76 -5.19 10.15
N ARG A 238 -5.95 -5.15 11.19
CA ARG A 238 -5.11 -6.27 11.67
C ARG A 238 -5.35 -6.53 13.14
N ASP A 239 -5.23 -7.78 13.55
CA ASP A 239 -5.13 -8.20 14.95
C ASP A 239 -4.05 -9.29 15.12
N GLU A 240 -3.67 -9.57 16.36
CA GLU A 240 -2.62 -10.54 16.69
C GLU A 240 -2.94 -11.94 16.16
N GLN A 241 -4.19 -12.38 16.29
CA GLN A 241 -4.60 -13.76 15.93
C GLN A 241 -4.56 -13.96 14.42
N GLU A 242 -5.10 -12.99 13.65
CA GLU A 242 -5.04 -13.01 12.19
C GLU A 242 -3.59 -12.99 11.68
N LEU A 243 -2.73 -12.15 12.26
CA LEU A 243 -1.32 -12.08 11.90
C LEU A 243 -0.55 -13.36 12.22
N LEU A 244 -0.78 -13.98 13.37
CA LEU A 244 -0.16 -15.28 13.72
C LEU A 244 -0.65 -16.40 12.81
N LYS A 245 -1.93 -16.41 12.45
CA LYS A 245 -2.48 -17.33 11.45
C LYS A 245 -1.84 -17.11 10.08
N ALA A 246 -1.64 -15.85 9.67
CA ALA A 246 -0.97 -15.53 8.42
C ALA A 246 0.44 -16.14 8.35
N MET A 247 1.22 -16.10 9.45
CA MET A 247 2.52 -16.75 9.50
C MET A 247 2.45 -18.25 9.23
N GLN A 248 1.46 -18.93 9.80
CA GLN A 248 1.26 -20.38 9.57
C GLN A 248 0.87 -20.68 8.11
N GLU A 249 0.04 -19.86 7.50
CA GLU A 249 -0.35 -20.02 6.09
C GLU A 249 0.83 -19.68 5.15
N LEU A 250 1.66 -18.68 5.47
CA LEU A 250 2.86 -18.37 4.72
C LEU A 250 3.86 -19.54 4.73
N GLU A 251 4.04 -20.22 5.86
CA GLU A 251 4.90 -21.42 5.95
C GLU A 251 4.41 -22.53 4.99
N LYS A 252 3.09 -22.79 4.96
CA LYS A 252 2.50 -23.74 4.01
C LYS A 252 2.71 -23.32 2.55
N LEU A 253 2.61 -22.03 2.27
CA LEU A 253 2.82 -21.48 0.94
C LEU A 253 4.30 -21.59 0.50
N TYR A 254 5.24 -21.46 1.44
CA TYR A 254 6.66 -21.76 1.16
C TYR A 254 6.86 -23.24 0.77
N ASP A 255 6.25 -24.18 1.49
CA ASP A 255 6.30 -25.60 1.15
C ASP A 255 5.71 -25.90 -0.23
N ARG A 256 4.63 -25.23 -0.58
CA ARG A 256 4.01 -25.35 -1.91
C ARG A 256 4.87 -24.72 -3.01
N PHE A 257 5.48 -23.58 -2.75
CA PHE A 257 6.41 -22.93 -3.66
C PHE A 257 7.56 -23.87 -4.05
N THR A 258 8.12 -24.62 -3.11
CA THR A 258 9.18 -25.60 -3.42
C THR A 258 8.75 -26.68 -4.42
N LYS A 259 7.45 -26.87 -4.65
CA LYS A 259 6.86 -27.87 -5.55
C LYS A 259 6.26 -27.26 -6.81
N VAL A 260 6.47 -25.96 -7.06
CA VAL A 260 5.91 -25.28 -8.23
C VAL A 260 6.50 -25.87 -9.51
N ARG A 261 5.64 -26.15 -10.49
CA ARG A 261 6.00 -26.64 -11.82
C ARG A 261 5.63 -25.62 -12.88
N VAL A 262 6.48 -25.47 -13.87
CA VAL A 262 6.24 -24.64 -15.05
C VAL A 262 6.14 -25.52 -16.29
N ILE A 263 5.15 -25.26 -17.14
CA ILE A 263 4.94 -25.95 -18.41
C ILE A 263 5.19 -25.00 -19.58
N GLY A 264 5.52 -25.55 -20.74
CA GLY A 264 5.82 -24.79 -21.95
C GLY A 264 7.31 -24.51 -22.14
N ASN A 265 7.63 -23.60 -23.05
CA ASN A 265 9.00 -23.17 -23.33
C ASN A 265 9.41 -21.98 -22.44
N ARG A 266 10.69 -21.64 -22.52
CA ARG A 266 11.28 -20.54 -21.71
C ARG A 266 10.97 -19.15 -22.26
N GLU A 267 10.63 -19.03 -23.54
CA GLU A 267 10.34 -17.73 -24.17
C GLU A 267 8.91 -17.30 -23.88
N TYR A 268 8.75 -16.04 -23.42
CA TYR A 268 7.45 -15.41 -23.12
C TYR A 268 6.56 -16.22 -22.14
N ASN A 269 7.17 -16.91 -21.18
CA ASN A 269 6.47 -17.79 -20.25
C ASN A 269 6.11 -17.07 -18.96
N ASN A 270 4.87 -16.59 -18.87
CA ASN A 270 4.36 -15.90 -17.67
C ASN A 270 4.37 -16.81 -16.43
N GLY A 271 4.13 -18.12 -16.58
CA GLY A 271 4.19 -19.07 -15.47
C GLY A 271 5.58 -19.18 -14.87
N TRP A 272 6.63 -19.09 -15.69
CA TRP A 272 8.00 -19.06 -15.21
C TRP A 272 8.33 -17.77 -14.46
N HIS A 273 7.94 -16.61 -15.02
CA HIS A 273 8.11 -15.34 -14.32
C HIS A 273 7.38 -15.34 -12.98
N THR A 274 6.13 -15.81 -12.93
CA THR A 274 5.39 -15.95 -11.67
C THR A 274 6.10 -16.88 -10.69
N ALA A 275 6.65 -18.02 -11.15
CA ALA A 275 7.40 -18.95 -10.30
C ALA A 275 8.66 -18.28 -9.69
N LEU A 276 9.38 -17.45 -10.45
CA LEU A 276 10.53 -16.69 -9.96
C LEU A 276 10.11 -15.61 -8.97
N ASP A 277 9.02 -14.90 -9.25
CA ASP A 277 8.53 -13.83 -8.41
C ASP A 277 7.97 -14.34 -7.07
N LEU A 278 7.42 -15.56 -7.02
CA LEU A 278 6.86 -16.15 -5.80
C LEU A 278 7.83 -16.16 -4.62
N GLN A 279 9.11 -16.46 -4.85
CA GLN A 279 10.13 -16.42 -3.79
C GLN A 279 10.23 -15.03 -3.15
N HIS A 280 10.21 -14.00 -3.98
CA HIS A 280 10.30 -12.61 -3.52
C HIS A 280 9.01 -12.15 -2.86
N LEU A 281 7.87 -12.51 -3.41
CA LEU A 281 6.55 -12.21 -2.84
C LEU A 281 6.38 -12.85 -1.45
N LEU A 282 6.75 -14.12 -1.28
CA LEU A 282 6.72 -14.80 0.02
C LEU A 282 7.66 -14.12 1.01
N THR A 283 8.89 -13.79 0.60
CA THR A 283 9.88 -13.10 1.45
C THR A 283 9.34 -11.75 1.94
N VAL A 284 8.77 -10.94 1.05
CA VAL A 284 8.22 -9.63 1.42
C VAL A 284 6.98 -9.79 2.29
N SER A 285 6.11 -10.75 2.00
CA SER A 285 4.91 -11.06 2.80
C SER A 285 5.26 -11.46 4.23
N GLU A 286 6.26 -12.31 4.41
CA GLU A 286 6.77 -12.69 5.72
C GLU A 286 7.33 -11.46 6.47
N ALA A 287 8.13 -10.63 5.80
CA ALA A 287 8.69 -9.43 6.39
C ALA A 287 7.61 -8.45 6.87
N ILE A 288 6.57 -8.22 6.06
CA ILE A 288 5.43 -7.36 6.41
C ILE A 288 4.71 -7.92 7.64
N THR A 289 4.41 -9.23 7.64
CA THR A 289 3.65 -9.88 8.71
C THR A 289 4.44 -9.85 10.03
N ARG A 290 5.72 -10.19 10.03
CA ARG A 290 6.60 -10.13 11.22
C ARG A 290 6.71 -8.71 11.78
N ALA A 291 6.87 -7.71 10.92
CA ALA A 291 6.92 -6.31 11.34
C ALA A 291 5.57 -5.85 11.92
N ALA A 292 4.44 -6.31 11.36
CA ALA A 292 3.11 -5.99 11.86
C ALA A 292 2.81 -6.63 13.22
N ILE A 293 3.27 -7.86 13.46
CA ILE A 293 3.17 -8.55 14.76
C ILE A 293 3.96 -7.79 15.82
N GLU A 294 5.20 -7.39 15.50
CA GLU A 294 6.10 -6.71 16.43
C GLU A 294 5.63 -5.30 16.81
N ARG A 295 4.94 -4.59 15.88
CA ARG A 295 4.45 -3.23 16.11
C ARG A 295 3.05 -3.24 16.74
N LYS A 296 3.02 -3.21 18.06
CA LYS A 296 1.78 -3.22 18.88
C LYS A 296 1.27 -1.80 19.13
N GLU A 297 0.95 -1.10 18.06
CA GLU A 297 0.33 0.23 18.05
C GLU A 297 -0.40 0.47 16.73
N SER A 298 -1.18 1.52 16.62
CA SER A 298 -1.73 2.04 15.36
C SER A 298 -1.07 3.37 15.00
N ARG A 299 -0.43 3.45 13.79
CA ARG A 299 0.30 4.64 13.35
C ARG A 299 0.32 4.74 11.82
N GLY A 300 -0.19 5.83 11.29
CA GLY A 300 -0.26 6.06 9.84
C GLY A 300 -1.13 4.99 9.15
N ALA A 301 -0.57 4.29 8.18
CA ALA A 301 -1.27 3.22 7.46
C ALA A 301 -1.30 1.88 8.22
N HIS A 302 -0.46 1.70 9.24
CA HIS A 302 -0.49 0.52 10.10
C HIS A 302 -1.59 0.68 11.14
N PHE A 303 -2.61 -0.17 11.08
CA PHE A 303 -3.73 -0.19 12.01
C PHE A 303 -3.91 -1.58 12.64
N ARG A 304 -3.88 -1.59 13.97
CA ARG A 304 -4.10 -2.77 14.83
C ARG A 304 -5.40 -2.56 15.61
N GLU A 305 -6.41 -3.39 15.36
CA GLU A 305 -7.69 -3.28 16.07
C GLU A 305 -7.54 -3.61 17.56
N ASP A 306 -6.64 -4.53 17.89
CA ASP A 306 -6.27 -4.90 19.26
C ASP A 306 -5.31 -3.89 19.94
N HIS A 307 -4.70 -2.96 19.18
CA HIS A 307 -3.84 -1.86 19.64
C HIS A 307 -4.16 -0.55 18.91
N PRO A 308 -5.36 0.05 19.09
CA PRO A 308 -5.84 1.14 18.25
C PRO A 308 -5.09 2.46 18.48
N GLU A 309 -4.41 2.61 19.62
CA GLU A 309 -3.74 3.85 20.00
C GLU A 309 -2.27 3.89 19.53
N LYS A 310 -1.73 5.12 19.45
CA LYS A 310 -0.30 5.34 19.24
C LYS A 310 0.46 5.08 20.52
N ASP A 311 1.56 4.33 20.43
CA ASP A 311 2.52 4.15 21.52
C ASP A 311 3.71 5.09 21.35
N ALA A 312 4.05 5.86 22.38
CA ALA A 312 5.15 6.84 22.33
C ALA A 312 6.52 6.15 22.20
N LEU A 313 6.71 5.00 22.86
CA LEU A 313 7.98 4.26 22.78
C LEU A 313 8.13 3.59 21.41
N ALA A 314 7.09 2.98 20.91
CA ALA A 314 7.07 2.41 19.56
C ALA A 314 7.30 3.49 18.49
N GLY A 315 6.79 4.73 18.71
CA GLY A 315 7.00 5.87 17.83
C GLY A 315 8.46 6.34 17.74
N ASN A 316 9.28 6.02 18.75
CA ASN A 316 10.71 6.39 18.79
C ASN A 316 11.63 5.34 18.16
N CYS A 317 11.10 4.30 17.55
CA CYS A 317 11.91 3.29 16.87
C CYS A 317 11.36 2.91 15.49
N ASN A 318 12.29 2.53 14.61
CA ASN A 318 11.99 1.81 13.37
C ASN A 318 12.17 0.31 13.60
N LEU A 319 11.36 -0.49 12.92
CA LEU A 319 11.57 -1.93 12.84
C LEU A 319 12.43 -2.23 11.62
N ILE A 320 13.52 -2.98 11.83
CA ILE A 320 14.42 -3.42 10.77
C ILE A 320 14.45 -4.94 10.76
N ILE A 321 14.31 -5.51 9.58
CA ILE A 321 14.41 -6.96 9.39
C ILE A 321 15.77 -7.26 8.79
N VAL A 322 16.45 -8.22 9.38
CA VAL A 322 17.74 -8.73 8.92
C VAL A 322 17.71 -10.24 8.87
N LYS A 323 18.57 -10.82 8.04
CA LYS A 323 18.82 -12.27 8.03
C LYS A 323 19.63 -12.64 9.25
N GLY A 324 19.13 -13.58 10.04
CA GLY A 324 19.85 -14.17 11.19
C GLY A 324 20.91 -15.20 10.75
N ASP A 325 21.71 -15.65 11.70
CA ASP A 325 22.76 -16.66 11.45
C ASP A 325 22.19 -18.02 11.05
N ASP A 326 20.98 -18.31 11.48
CA ASP A 326 20.19 -19.49 11.10
C ASP A 326 19.46 -19.35 9.74
N GLY A 327 19.63 -18.21 9.09
CA GLY A 327 18.99 -17.89 7.82
C GLY A 327 17.55 -17.34 7.95
N GLN A 328 16.97 -17.32 9.16
CA GLN A 328 15.62 -16.81 9.41
C GLN A 328 15.60 -15.27 9.52
N MET A 329 14.42 -14.69 9.38
CA MET A 329 14.22 -13.26 9.56
C MET A 329 14.22 -12.87 11.04
N VAL A 330 15.03 -11.89 11.41
CA VAL A 330 15.09 -11.32 12.74
C VAL A 330 14.63 -9.86 12.70
N VAL A 331 13.59 -9.54 13.48
CA VAL A 331 13.11 -8.16 13.65
C VAL A 331 13.92 -7.47 14.74
N LYS A 332 14.46 -6.29 14.45
CA LYS A 332 15.23 -5.46 15.39
C LYS A 332 14.58 -4.09 15.52
N ARG A 333 14.49 -3.59 16.75
CA ARG A 333 14.09 -2.21 17.04
C ARG A 333 15.32 -1.31 17.00
N VAL A 334 15.28 -0.27 16.17
CA VAL A 334 16.36 0.69 16.02
C VAL A 334 15.83 2.08 16.31
N PRO A 335 16.46 2.85 17.21
CA PRO A 335 16.01 4.20 17.53
C PRO A 335 15.89 5.08 16.28
N VAL A 336 14.86 5.91 16.24
CA VAL A 336 14.76 7.01 15.27
C VAL A 336 15.84 8.03 15.62
N ARG A 337 16.49 8.60 14.60
CA ARG A 337 17.52 9.64 14.82
C ARG A 337 16.86 10.88 15.42
N ASP A 338 17.60 11.57 16.27
CA ASP A 338 17.17 12.87 16.80
C ASP A 338 16.91 13.84 15.66
N MET A 339 15.83 14.60 15.80
CA MET A 339 15.51 15.64 14.85
C MET A 339 16.52 16.79 14.97
N PRO A 340 17.05 17.31 13.85
CA PRO A 340 17.88 18.50 13.84
C PRO A 340 17.19 19.66 14.59
N PRO A 341 17.92 20.44 15.41
CA PRO A 341 17.33 21.50 16.25
C PRO A 341 16.54 22.54 15.47
N ASP A 342 16.99 22.92 14.28
CA ASP A 342 16.35 23.86 13.38
C ASP A 342 14.97 23.35 12.91
N LEU A 343 14.87 22.06 12.56
CA LEU A 343 13.58 21.45 12.17
C LEU A 343 12.65 21.29 13.37
N LYS A 344 13.21 21.00 14.54
CA LYS A 344 12.42 20.93 15.78
C LYS A 344 11.81 22.27 16.15
N GLN A 345 12.58 23.36 16.02
CA GLN A 345 12.10 24.72 16.26
C GLN A 345 10.90 25.04 15.34
N ILE A 346 10.99 24.74 14.04
CA ILE A 346 9.87 24.99 13.09
C ILE A 346 8.62 24.25 13.52
N ILE A 347 8.73 23.00 13.95
CA ILE A 347 7.57 22.21 14.41
C ILE A 347 6.97 22.79 15.70
N ASP A 348 7.80 23.26 16.62
CA ASP A 348 7.32 23.84 17.87
C ASP A 348 6.65 25.20 17.67
N GLU A 349 7.07 25.98 16.65
CA GLU A 349 6.42 27.23 16.23
C GLU A 349 5.08 26.99 15.50
N MET A 350 4.84 25.80 14.95
CA MET A 350 3.61 25.43 14.22
C MET A 350 2.53 24.81 15.13
N LYS A 351 2.82 24.52 16.38
CA LYS A 351 1.87 23.98 17.38
C LYS A 351 1.06 25.10 18.03
#